data_ee1fc3bd1f175834817afd95691b32bf
#
_entry.id   ee1fc3bd1f175834817afd95691b32bf
#
_cell.length_a   1.000
_cell.length_b   1.000
_cell.length_c   1.000
_cell.angle_alpha   90.00
_cell.angle_beta   90.00
_cell.angle_gamma   90.00
#
_symmetry.space_group_name_H-M   'P 1'
#
loop_
_entity.id
_entity.type
_entity.pdbx_description
1 polymer ?
#
loop_
_entity_poly.entity_id
_entity_poly.type
_entity_poly.pdbx_seq_one_letter_code
_entity_poly.pdbx_strand_id
1 'polypeptide(L)'
;MQKEKREMCQQKFKDFEAIKVAENEQILVMDWKNKNGYSGYSIRYMLDKEKGNLIITGDLGAGIASWYNSLYPEKLASLLNDIGYFKSKIQCCTETYTYRYKDIEEDLMSIKKDLILDGYGETELEVDFNKILSLSTYIDVGVGAYPNDLTEIFEKYDRDWQQSEFAYLGRRVSNRIYFWAVGFQMAVDDLLRKEQRKNTVF
;
A
#
# COMPACT_ATOMS: atom_id res chain seq x y z
N MET A 1 -6.60 -7.37 5.51
CA MET A 1 -6.58 -6.95 4.07
C MET A 1 -8.00 -7.00 3.52
N GLN A 2 -8.42 -5.97 2.78
CA GLN A 2 -9.73 -5.94 2.13
C GLN A 2 -9.84 -7.05 1.09
N LYS A 3 -10.96 -7.80 1.08
CA LYS A 3 -11.17 -8.97 0.23
C LYS A 3 -11.00 -8.64 -1.26
N GLU A 4 -11.64 -7.57 -1.72
CA GLU A 4 -11.59 -7.13 -3.13
C GLU A 4 -10.17 -6.80 -3.61
N LYS A 5 -9.36 -6.14 -2.76
CA LYS A 5 -7.96 -5.83 -3.08
C LYS A 5 -7.12 -7.09 -3.20
N ARG A 6 -7.37 -8.09 -2.34
CA ARG A 6 -6.69 -9.39 -2.42
C ARG A 6 -7.05 -10.12 -3.70
N GLU A 7 -8.33 -10.20 -4.04
CA GLU A 7 -8.81 -10.85 -5.27
C GLU A 7 -8.25 -10.19 -6.53
N MET A 8 -8.21 -8.86 -6.56
CA MET A 8 -7.56 -8.11 -7.64
C MET A 8 -6.08 -8.50 -7.80
N CYS A 9 -5.33 -8.57 -6.71
CA CYS A 9 -3.92 -8.95 -6.76
C CYS A 9 -3.73 -10.40 -7.21
N GLN A 10 -4.54 -11.33 -6.67
CA GLN A 10 -4.50 -12.74 -7.05
C GLN A 10 -4.81 -12.94 -8.54
N GLN A 11 -5.81 -12.24 -9.06
CA GLN A 11 -6.12 -12.27 -10.49
C GLN A 11 -4.97 -11.74 -11.35
N LYS A 12 -4.30 -10.67 -10.90
CA LYS A 12 -3.15 -10.10 -11.58
C LYS A 12 -1.97 -11.08 -11.65
N PHE A 13 -1.79 -11.89 -10.61
CA PHE A 13 -0.68 -12.82 -10.46
C PHE A 13 -1.02 -14.28 -10.80
N LYS A 14 -2.19 -14.56 -11.38
CA LYS A 14 -2.64 -15.94 -11.67
C LYS A 14 -1.64 -16.78 -12.49
N ASP A 15 -0.91 -16.14 -13.41
CA ASP A 15 0.05 -16.77 -14.31
C ASP A 15 1.51 -16.59 -13.86
N PHE A 16 1.72 -16.23 -12.60
CA PHE A 16 3.06 -16.03 -12.04
C PHE A 16 3.57 -17.31 -11.36
N GLU A 17 4.88 -17.35 -11.20
CA GLU A 17 5.57 -18.39 -10.44
C GLU A 17 6.71 -17.83 -9.62
N ALA A 18 7.04 -18.51 -8.54
CA ALA A 18 8.20 -18.21 -7.73
C ALA A 18 9.43 -18.96 -8.26
N ILE A 19 10.53 -18.24 -8.40
CA ILE A 19 11.85 -18.80 -8.70
C ILE A 19 12.75 -18.51 -7.51
N LYS A 20 13.17 -19.57 -6.82
CA LYS A 20 14.18 -19.46 -5.78
C LYS A 20 15.51 -19.14 -6.43
N VAL A 21 16.06 -17.94 -6.17
CA VAL A 21 17.33 -17.46 -6.72
C VAL A 21 18.48 -17.88 -5.83
N ALA A 22 18.32 -17.70 -4.52
CA ALA A 22 19.30 -18.11 -3.51
C ALA A 22 18.58 -18.38 -2.18
N GLU A 23 19.10 -19.32 -1.41
CA GLU A 23 18.67 -19.56 -0.05
C GLU A 23 19.79 -20.16 0.79
N ASN A 24 19.95 -19.65 2.00
CA ASN A 24 20.72 -20.26 3.07
C ASN A 24 19.99 -20.05 4.41
N GLU A 25 20.65 -20.32 5.53
CA GLU A 25 20.05 -20.15 6.86
C GLU A 25 19.62 -18.69 7.15
N GLN A 26 20.34 -17.72 6.61
CA GLN A 26 20.13 -16.29 6.89
C GLN A 26 19.29 -15.58 5.84
N ILE A 27 19.37 -15.97 4.57
CA ILE A 27 18.80 -15.21 3.47
C ILE A 27 17.96 -16.10 2.56
N LEU A 28 16.79 -15.57 2.13
CA LEU A 28 16.01 -16.08 1.01
C LEU A 28 15.92 -14.99 -0.06
N VAL A 29 16.29 -15.32 -1.30
CA VAL A 29 16.05 -14.48 -2.47
C VAL A 29 15.14 -15.23 -3.44
N MET A 30 14.04 -14.61 -3.82
CA MET A 30 13.10 -15.19 -4.78
C MET A 30 12.58 -14.14 -5.76
N ASP A 31 12.38 -14.57 -7.00
CA ASP A 31 11.70 -13.79 -8.03
C ASP A 31 10.26 -14.29 -8.16
N TRP A 32 9.32 -13.38 -8.19
CA TRP A 32 7.91 -13.59 -8.50
C TRP A 32 7.62 -13.00 -9.87
N LYS A 33 7.44 -13.81 -10.90
CA LYS A 33 7.32 -13.35 -12.29
C LYS A 33 6.38 -14.20 -13.12
N ASN A 34 5.92 -13.65 -14.25
CA ASN A 34 5.04 -14.35 -15.18
C ASN A 34 5.76 -15.54 -15.82
N LYS A 35 5.13 -16.71 -15.84
CA LYS A 35 5.64 -17.96 -16.44
C LYS A 35 5.88 -17.87 -17.94
N ASN A 36 5.07 -17.08 -18.61
CA ASN A 36 5.08 -16.99 -20.07
C ASN A 36 6.13 -16.02 -20.63
N GLY A 37 6.99 -15.46 -19.76
CA GLY A 37 8.03 -14.52 -20.18
C GLY A 37 7.53 -13.18 -20.73
N TYR A 38 6.22 -13.04 -20.93
CA TYR A 38 5.61 -11.79 -21.32
C TYR A 38 5.41 -10.93 -20.09
N SER A 39 6.07 -9.86 -20.13
CA SER A 39 6.19 -8.80 -19.18
C SER A 39 4.90 -8.39 -18.53
N GLY A 40 4.95 -8.06 -17.56
CA GLY A 40 4.08 -7.19 -16.97
C GLY A 40 4.65 -6.82 -15.68
N TYR A 41 5.08 -7.69 -14.90
CA TYR A 41 5.68 -7.29 -13.65
C TYR A 41 6.53 -8.43 -13.12
N SER A 42 7.75 -8.11 -12.74
CA SER A 42 8.59 -8.99 -11.93
C SER A 42 8.82 -8.31 -10.59
N ILE A 43 8.78 -9.09 -9.54
CA ILE A 43 9.07 -8.62 -8.19
C ILE A 43 10.16 -9.53 -7.62
N ARG A 44 11.25 -8.93 -7.18
CA ARG A 44 12.27 -9.65 -6.41
C ARG A 44 12.09 -9.36 -4.93
N TYR A 45 12.04 -10.42 -4.14
CA TYR A 45 12.01 -10.38 -2.70
C TYR A 45 13.34 -10.90 -2.16
N MET A 46 13.95 -10.17 -1.24
CA MET A 46 15.12 -10.60 -0.46
C MET A 46 14.75 -10.49 1.01
N LEU A 47 14.65 -11.63 1.67
CA LEU A 47 14.37 -11.72 3.09
C LEU A 47 15.63 -12.05 3.86
N ASP A 48 16.09 -11.12 4.71
CA ASP A 48 17.03 -11.41 5.78
C ASP A 48 16.26 -12.06 6.93
N LYS A 49 16.40 -13.37 7.05
CA LYS A 49 15.66 -14.19 8.02
C LYS A 49 16.10 -13.91 9.46
N GLU A 50 17.36 -13.55 9.66
CA GLU A 50 17.90 -13.27 10.98
C GLU A 50 17.44 -11.93 11.53
N LYS A 51 17.50 -10.87 10.73
CA LYS A 51 17.14 -9.51 11.13
C LYS A 51 15.68 -9.14 10.84
N GLY A 52 14.98 -9.99 10.11
CA GLY A 52 13.58 -9.75 9.71
C GLY A 52 13.44 -8.55 8.78
N ASN A 53 14.35 -8.37 7.83
CA ASN A 53 14.27 -7.32 6.83
C ASN A 53 13.78 -7.90 5.49
N LEU A 54 12.75 -7.29 4.93
CA LEU A 54 12.27 -7.61 3.60
C LEU A 54 12.62 -6.46 2.66
N ILE A 55 13.47 -6.76 1.67
CA ILE A 55 13.80 -5.85 0.58
C ILE A 55 13.00 -6.29 -0.65
N ILE A 56 12.31 -5.35 -1.27
CA ILE A 56 11.45 -5.57 -2.43
C ILE A 56 11.98 -4.69 -3.55
N THR A 57 12.15 -5.27 -4.75
CA THR A 57 12.56 -4.55 -5.96
C THR A 57 11.83 -5.10 -7.18
N GLY A 58 11.83 -4.36 -8.28
CA GLY A 58 11.25 -4.80 -9.54
C GLY A 58 10.33 -3.76 -10.18
N ASP A 59 9.51 -4.20 -11.14
CA ASP A 59 8.70 -3.30 -11.96
C ASP A 59 7.59 -2.57 -11.18
N LEU A 60 7.23 -3.06 -10.00
CA LEU A 60 6.29 -2.41 -9.10
C LEU A 60 6.96 -1.48 -8.09
N GLY A 61 8.19 -1.03 -8.38
CA GLY A 61 8.95 -0.14 -7.53
C GLY A 61 9.78 -0.89 -6.49
N ALA A 62 10.29 -0.15 -5.50
CA ALA A 62 11.17 -0.68 -4.46
C ALA A 62 10.71 -0.28 -3.06
N GLY A 63 11.02 -1.13 -2.08
CA GLY A 63 10.74 -0.86 -0.68
C GLY A 63 11.57 -1.72 0.26
N ILE A 64 11.73 -1.24 1.49
CA ILE A 64 12.34 -1.98 2.60
C ILE A 64 11.39 -1.93 3.78
N ALA A 65 11.11 -3.11 4.34
CA ALA A 65 10.34 -3.24 5.58
C ALA A 65 11.15 -4.02 6.62
N SER A 66 11.00 -3.66 7.91
CA SER A 66 11.76 -4.27 8.99
C SER A 66 10.89 -4.63 10.19
N TRP A 67 11.09 -5.84 10.69
CA TRP A 67 10.40 -6.34 11.91
C TRP A 67 11.34 -6.43 13.11
N TYR A 68 12.66 -6.23 12.90
CA TYR A 68 13.69 -6.23 13.95
C TYR A 68 13.83 -7.55 14.74
N ASN A 69 13.25 -8.65 14.22
CA ASN A 69 13.32 -9.99 14.82
C ASN A 69 13.51 -11.03 13.73
N SER A 70 14.04 -12.21 14.08
CA SER A 70 14.10 -13.34 13.16
C SER A 70 12.74 -13.66 12.57
N LEU A 71 12.68 -13.85 11.26
CA LEU A 71 11.44 -14.00 10.53
C LEU A 71 11.57 -15.00 9.38
N TYR A 72 10.84 -16.10 9.47
CA TYR A 72 10.76 -17.09 8.40
C TYR A 72 9.72 -16.70 7.36
N PRO A 73 9.86 -17.17 6.10
CA PRO A 73 8.98 -16.79 4.99
C PRO A 73 7.49 -17.01 5.28
N GLU A 74 7.12 -18.16 5.87
CA GLU A 74 5.73 -18.50 6.18
C GLU A 74 5.15 -17.60 7.26
N LYS A 75 5.95 -17.27 8.27
CA LYS A 75 5.55 -16.33 9.31
C LYS A 75 5.33 -14.93 8.74
N LEU A 76 6.25 -14.49 7.89
CA LEU A 76 6.10 -13.20 7.20
C LEU A 76 4.86 -13.20 6.31
N ALA A 77 4.64 -14.23 5.50
CA ALA A 77 3.45 -14.35 4.65
C ALA A 77 2.15 -14.22 5.47
N SER A 78 2.11 -14.80 6.68
CA SER A 78 0.98 -14.64 7.60
C SER A 78 0.82 -13.19 8.08
N LEU A 79 1.89 -12.51 8.46
CA LEU A 79 1.86 -11.12 8.94
C LEU A 79 1.39 -10.14 7.86
N LEU A 80 1.68 -10.42 6.59
CA LEU A 80 1.27 -9.58 5.45
C LEU A 80 -0.25 -9.62 5.16
N ASN A 81 -1.03 -10.41 5.87
CA ASN A 81 -2.49 -10.33 5.81
C ASN A 81 -3.03 -9.01 6.38
N ASP A 82 -2.33 -8.42 7.33
CA ASP A 82 -2.63 -7.09 7.84
C ASP A 82 -1.80 -6.03 7.09
N ILE A 83 -2.45 -5.37 6.13
CA ILE A 83 -1.82 -4.33 5.30
C ILE A 83 -1.45 -3.10 6.14
N GLY A 84 -2.25 -2.75 7.15
CA GLY A 84 -1.95 -1.65 8.06
C GLY A 84 -0.65 -1.92 8.83
N TYR A 85 -0.54 -3.13 9.37
CA TYR A 85 0.67 -3.58 10.05
C TYR A 85 1.87 -3.65 9.11
N PHE A 86 1.72 -4.25 7.91
CA PHE A 86 2.81 -4.26 6.91
C PHE A 86 3.28 -2.84 6.59
N LYS A 87 2.36 -1.94 6.29
CA LYS A 87 2.67 -0.53 6.01
C LYS A 87 3.45 0.12 7.15
N SER A 88 3.12 -0.16 8.42
CA SER A 88 3.83 0.37 9.59
C SER A 88 5.28 -0.13 9.71
N LYS A 89 5.63 -1.23 9.01
CA LYS A 89 6.99 -1.80 8.98
C LYS A 89 7.84 -1.27 7.84
N ILE A 90 7.25 -0.58 6.86
CA ILE A 90 7.99 0.00 5.73
C ILE A 90 8.84 1.17 6.24
N GLN A 91 10.14 1.07 6.02
CA GLN A 91 11.13 2.09 6.37
C GLN A 91 11.31 3.10 5.24
N CYS A 92 11.29 2.62 4.00
CA CYS A 92 11.30 3.44 2.80
C CYS A 92 10.66 2.69 1.64
N CYS A 93 10.02 3.41 0.73
CA CYS A 93 9.50 2.86 -0.51
C CYS A 93 9.25 3.93 -1.56
N THR A 94 9.05 3.50 -2.80
CA THR A 94 8.80 4.39 -3.94
C THR A 94 7.51 5.18 -3.75
N GLU A 95 6.45 4.54 -3.22
CA GLU A 95 5.15 5.17 -3.05
C GLU A 95 4.32 4.41 -2.01
N THR A 96 4.03 5.06 -0.90
CA THR A 96 3.20 4.47 0.17
C THR A 96 1.72 4.74 -0.05
N TYR A 97 1.39 5.90 -0.59
CA TYR A 97 0.04 6.38 -0.78
C TYR A 97 -0.20 6.85 -2.21
N THR A 98 -1.45 6.79 -2.61
CA THR A 98 -1.95 7.40 -3.84
C THR A 98 -3.04 8.40 -3.48
N TYR A 99 -3.19 9.42 -4.32
CA TYR A 99 -4.21 10.45 -4.22
C TYR A 99 -4.96 10.48 -5.55
N ARG A 100 -6.28 10.48 -5.51
CA ARG A 100 -7.13 10.58 -6.70
C ARG A 100 -8.27 11.54 -6.44
N TYR A 101 -8.63 12.31 -7.43
CA TYR A 101 -9.75 13.25 -7.35
C TYR A 101 -11.01 12.64 -6.74
N LYS A 102 -11.38 11.44 -7.20
CA LYS A 102 -12.55 10.73 -6.69
C LYS A 102 -12.46 10.38 -5.19
N ASP A 103 -11.26 10.01 -4.73
CA ASP A 103 -11.06 9.69 -3.31
C ASP A 103 -11.16 10.97 -2.45
N ILE A 104 -10.71 12.12 -2.98
CA ILE A 104 -10.85 13.43 -2.33
C ILE A 104 -12.34 13.82 -2.26
N GLU A 105 -13.07 13.65 -3.37
CA GLU A 105 -14.50 13.92 -3.43
C GLU A 105 -15.29 13.08 -2.42
N GLU A 106 -14.99 11.77 -2.33
CA GLU A 106 -15.61 10.86 -1.36
C GLU A 106 -15.34 11.29 0.09
N ASP A 107 -14.10 11.67 0.41
CA ASP A 107 -13.73 12.12 1.76
C ASP A 107 -14.43 13.45 2.11
N LEU A 108 -14.45 14.42 1.19
CA LEU A 108 -15.15 15.70 1.38
C LEU A 108 -16.67 15.50 1.57
N MET A 109 -17.27 14.54 0.85
CA MET A 109 -18.69 14.20 1.07
C MET A 109 -18.95 13.65 2.49
N SER A 110 -17.99 12.91 3.06
CA SER A 110 -18.09 12.44 4.44
C SER A 110 -17.99 13.59 5.42
N ILE A 111 -16.94 14.41 5.29
CA ILE A 111 -16.68 15.59 6.13
C ILE A 111 -17.88 16.57 6.07
N LYS A 112 -18.44 16.80 4.87
CA LYS A 112 -19.62 17.67 4.69
C LYS A 112 -20.78 17.25 5.59
N LYS A 113 -21.05 15.94 5.68
CA LYS A 113 -22.16 15.42 6.51
C LYS A 113 -21.94 15.74 7.99
N ASP A 114 -20.71 15.57 8.47
CA ASP A 114 -20.39 15.80 9.86
C ASP A 114 -20.43 17.30 10.20
N LEU A 115 -19.92 18.16 9.31
CA LEU A 115 -19.99 19.61 9.48
C LEU A 115 -21.42 20.16 9.44
N ILE A 116 -22.32 19.58 8.62
CA ILE A 116 -23.75 19.96 8.64
C ILE A 116 -24.38 19.60 9.99
N LEU A 117 -24.05 18.46 10.57
CA LEU A 117 -24.49 18.06 11.90
C LEU A 117 -23.98 19.01 12.99
N ASP A 118 -22.79 19.56 12.80
CA ASP A 118 -22.18 20.57 13.68
C ASP A 118 -22.75 21.99 13.47
N GLY A 119 -23.67 22.16 12.50
CA GLY A 119 -24.41 23.41 12.30
C GLY A 119 -23.87 24.33 11.22
N TYR A 120 -22.90 23.90 10.42
CA TYR A 120 -22.42 24.70 9.29
C TYR A 120 -23.43 24.74 8.13
N GLY A 121 -23.50 25.86 7.42
CA GLY A 121 -24.41 26.07 6.31
C GLY A 121 -24.05 25.25 5.07
N GLU A 122 -24.99 24.49 4.52
CA GLU A 122 -24.75 23.61 3.38
C GLU A 122 -24.23 24.35 2.14
N THR A 123 -24.78 25.54 1.83
CA THR A 123 -24.35 26.35 0.68
C THR A 123 -22.91 26.83 0.82
N GLU A 124 -22.52 27.21 2.03
CA GLU A 124 -21.16 27.68 2.32
C GLU A 124 -20.15 26.53 2.16
N LEU A 125 -20.46 25.36 2.72
CA LEU A 125 -19.68 24.15 2.56
C LEU A 125 -19.51 23.76 1.09
N GLU A 126 -20.56 23.89 0.28
CA GLU A 126 -20.51 23.56 -1.13
C GLU A 126 -19.56 24.45 -1.93
N VAL A 127 -19.55 25.76 -1.65
CA VAL A 127 -18.63 26.71 -2.26
C VAL A 127 -17.16 26.39 -1.90
N ASP A 128 -16.88 26.19 -0.61
CA ASP A 128 -15.53 25.95 -0.13
C ASP A 128 -15.01 24.56 -0.59
N PHE A 129 -15.86 23.53 -0.59
CA PHE A 129 -15.47 22.20 -1.04
C PHE A 129 -15.24 22.11 -2.55
N ASN A 130 -16.01 22.85 -3.34
CA ASN A 130 -15.73 23.02 -4.77
C ASN A 130 -14.38 23.71 -5.00
N LYS A 131 -14.02 24.68 -4.16
CA LYS A 131 -12.70 25.31 -4.21
C LYS A 131 -11.58 24.32 -3.85
N ILE A 132 -11.76 23.49 -2.80
CA ILE A 132 -10.82 22.41 -2.46
C ILE A 132 -10.64 21.46 -3.66
N LEU A 133 -11.74 21.01 -4.29
CA LEU A 133 -11.70 20.13 -5.44
C LEU A 133 -10.96 20.77 -6.64
N SER A 134 -11.13 22.05 -6.88
CA SER A 134 -10.42 22.77 -7.94
C SER A 134 -8.90 22.86 -7.70
N LEU A 135 -8.48 22.79 -6.44
CA LEU A 135 -7.09 22.80 -6.00
C LEU A 135 -6.55 21.40 -5.63
N SER A 136 -7.28 20.35 -5.99
CA SER A 136 -6.97 18.96 -5.62
C SER A 136 -5.58 18.47 -6.08
N THR A 137 -5.03 19.06 -7.15
CA THR A 137 -3.67 18.76 -7.64
C THR A 137 -2.56 19.11 -6.63
N TYR A 138 -2.85 19.94 -5.63
CA TYR A 138 -1.91 20.27 -4.56
C TYR A 138 -1.99 19.34 -3.35
N ILE A 139 -3.02 18.50 -3.28
CA ILE A 139 -3.26 17.63 -2.11
C ILE A 139 -2.23 16.51 -2.00
N ASP A 140 -1.69 16.04 -3.13
CA ASP A 140 -0.69 14.96 -3.16
C ASP A 140 0.74 15.42 -2.82
N VAL A 141 1.00 16.73 -2.85
CA VAL A 141 2.34 17.26 -2.55
C VAL A 141 2.68 17.34 -1.06
N GLY A 142 1.69 17.16 -0.21
CA GLY A 142 1.84 17.10 1.25
C GLY A 142 1.52 18.41 1.99
N VAL A 143 1.27 18.27 3.27
CA VAL A 143 0.75 19.34 4.16
C VAL A 143 1.58 20.63 4.16
N GLY A 144 2.89 20.53 3.98
CA GLY A 144 3.78 21.71 4.00
C GLY A 144 3.80 22.55 2.72
N ALA A 145 3.11 22.10 1.66
CA ALA A 145 3.13 22.74 0.34
C ALA A 145 1.73 23.20 -0.13
N TYR A 146 0.74 23.19 0.75
CA TYR A 146 -0.61 23.62 0.38
C TYR A 146 -0.65 25.14 0.13
N PRO A 147 -1.37 25.58 -0.93
CA PRO A 147 -1.67 26.99 -1.13
C PRO A 147 -2.42 27.58 0.08
N ASN A 148 -2.18 28.86 0.37
CA ASN A 148 -2.85 29.56 1.48
C ASN A 148 -4.37 29.43 1.40
N ASP A 149 -4.93 29.48 0.20
CA ASP A 149 -6.36 29.32 -0.04
C ASP A 149 -6.92 28.00 0.48
N LEU A 150 -6.15 26.89 0.43
CA LEU A 150 -6.56 25.60 1.00
C LEU A 150 -6.42 25.61 2.52
N THR A 151 -5.33 26.15 3.04
CA THR A 151 -5.09 26.19 4.49
C THR A 151 -6.13 27.05 5.19
N GLU A 152 -6.51 28.19 4.62
CA GLU A 152 -7.57 29.07 5.15
C GLU A 152 -8.93 28.34 5.21
N ILE A 153 -9.28 27.56 4.18
CA ILE A 153 -10.53 26.78 4.20
C ILE A 153 -10.45 25.68 5.27
N PHE A 154 -9.33 24.97 5.36
CA PHE A 154 -9.20 23.92 6.37
C PHE A 154 -9.26 24.49 7.79
N GLU A 155 -8.55 25.57 8.08
CA GLU A 155 -8.55 26.26 9.38
C GLU A 155 -9.91 26.82 9.76
N LYS A 156 -10.74 27.19 8.79
CA LYS A 156 -12.11 27.66 9.00
C LYS A 156 -13.00 26.57 9.63
N TYR A 157 -12.82 25.32 9.22
CA TYR A 157 -13.62 24.20 9.69
C TYR A 157 -12.96 23.41 10.82
N ASP A 158 -11.63 23.41 10.86
CA ASP A 158 -10.85 22.71 11.88
C ASP A 158 -9.49 23.40 12.12
N ARG A 159 -9.32 24.00 13.31
CA ARG A 159 -8.06 24.65 13.68
C ARG A 159 -6.88 23.69 13.71
N ASP A 160 -7.12 22.43 14.04
CA ASP A 160 -6.12 21.38 14.13
C ASP A 160 -6.09 20.50 12.88
N TRP A 161 -6.53 21.05 11.72
CA TRP A 161 -6.68 20.34 10.46
C TRP A 161 -5.47 19.48 10.05
N GLN A 162 -4.26 19.85 10.46
CA GLN A 162 -3.04 19.10 10.18
C GLN A 162 -3.03 17.70 10.84
N GLN A 163 -3.88 17.48 11.84
CA GLN A 163 -4.04 16.21 12.55
C GLN A 163 -5.39 15.53 12.27
N SER A 164 -6.24 16.18 11.51
CA SER A 164 -7.59 15.73 11.20
C SER A 164 -7.73 15.11 9.80
N GLU A 165 -8.96 14.83 9.42
CA GLU A 165 -9.30 14.25 8.12
C GLU A 165 -8.87 15.12 6.94
N PHE A 166 -8.84 16.45 7.09
CA PHE A 166 -8.37 17.38 6.06
C PHE A 166 -6.91 17.15 5.66
N ALA A 167 -6.06 16.75 6.60
CA ALA A 167 -4.65 16.42 6.30
C ALA A 167 -4.50 15.14 5.48
N TYR A 168 -5.55 14.34 5.38
CA TYR A 168 -5.51 13.01 4.75
C TYR A 168 -6.45 12.87 3.57
N LEU A 169 -7.01 13.97 3.05
CA LEU A 169 -7.94 13.98 1.93
C LEU A 169 -7.42 13.20 0.74
N GLY A 170 -8.23 12.28 0.23
CA GLY A 170 -7.92 11.46 -0.94
C GLY A 170 -6.82 10.44 -0.75
N ARG A 171 -6.25 10.34 0.45
CA ARG A 171 -5.13 9.46 0.76
C ARG A 171 -5.57 8.01 0.86
N ARG A 172 -5.08 7.19 -0.06
CA ARG A 172 -5.31 5.73 -0.03
C ARG A 172 -3.97 5.01 -0.05
N VAL A 173 -3.91 3.86 0.61
CA VAL A 173 -2.72 3.00 0.52
C VAL A 173 -2.51 2.60 -0.93
N SER A 174 -1.29 2.79 -1.44
CA SER A 174 -0.95 2.46 -2.81
C SER A 174 -1.23 0.98 -3.13
N ASN A 175 -1.74 0.69 -4.31
CA ASN A 175 -1.93 -0.68 -4.77
C ASN A 175 -0.62 -1.48 -4.80
N ARG A 176 0.54 -0.82 -4.90
CA ARG A 176 1.86 -1.47 -4.82
C ARG A 176 2.04 -2.23 -3.52
N ILE A 177 1.62 -1.64 -2.40
CA ILE A 177 1.72 -2.28 -1.08
C ILE A 177 0.92 -3.59 -1.05
N TYR A 178 -0.27 -3.60 -1.64
CA TYR A 178 -1.08 -4.81 -1.78
C TYR A 178 -0.42 -5.83 -2.72
N PHE A 179 0.12 -5.40 -3.86
CA PHE A 179 0.84 -6.29 -4.77
C PHE A 179 2.07 -6.90 -4.11
N TRP A 180 2.85 -6.13 -3.35
CA TRP A 180 4.00 -6.67 -2.64
C TRP A 180 3.60 -7.71 -1.60
N ALA A 181 2.56 -7.42 -0.80
CA ALA A 181 2.10 -8.34 0.23
C ALA A 181 1.53 -9.65 -0.36
N VAL A 182 0.59 -9.52 -1.30
CA VAL A 182 -0.06 -10.69 -1.91
C VAL A 182 0.92 -11.47 -2.80
N GLY A 183 1.77 -10.76 -3.55
CA GLY A 183 2.81 -11.40 -4.36
C GLY A 183 3.78 -12.23 -3.52
N PHE A 184 4.25 -11.70 -2.37
CA PHE A 184 5.09 -12.45 -1.45
C PHE A 184 4.38 -13.71 -0.91
N GLN A 185 3.13 -13.57 -0.46
CA GLN A 185 2.33 -14.71 0.03
C GLN A 185 2.19 -15.80 -1.03
N MET A 186 1.80 -15.42 -2.26
CA MET A 186 1.65 -16.37 -3.36
C MET A 186 3.00 -17.00 -3.76
N ALA A 187 4.09 -16.25 -3.71
CA ALA A 187 5.43 -16.76 -4.02
C ALA A 187 5.89 -17.79 -2.98
N VAL A 188 5.68 -17.54 -1.70
CA VAL A 188 5.99 -18.51 -0.63
C VAL A 188 5.15 -19.77 -0.79
N ASP A 189 3.84 -19.66 -1.02
CA ASP A 189 2.94 -20.78 -1.23
C ASP A 189 3.35 -21.62 -2.46
N ASP A 190 3.83 -20.98 -3.52
CA ASP A 190 4.29 -21.69 -4.73
C ASP A 190 5.60 -22.44 -4.48
N LEU A 191 6.56 -21.84 -3.76
CA LEU A 191 7.80 -22.53 -3.36
C LEU A 191 7.51 -23.74 -2.49
N LEU A 192 6.67 -23.63 -1.47
CA LEU A 192 6.31 -24.73 -0.60
C LEU A 192 5.64 -25.88 -1.37
N ARG A 193 4.73 -25.58 -2.29
CA ARG A 193 4.12 -26.59 -3.17
C ARG A 193 5.15 -27.28 -4.07
N LYS A 194 6.12 -26.56 -4.61
CA LYS A 194 7.19 -27.13 -5.42
C LYS A 194 8.10 -28.06 -4.61
N GLU A 195 8.39 -27.73 -3.37
CA GLU A 195 9.18 -28.58 -2.45
C GLU A 195 8.44 -29.86 -2.06
N GLN A 196 7.16 -29.75 -1.71
CA GLN A 196 6.34 -30.92 -1.38
C GLN A 196 6.29 -31.92 -2.55
N ARG A 197 6.10 -31.44 -3.79
CA ARG A 197 6.07 -32.29 -4.98
C ARG A 197 7.40 -33.01 -5.20
N LYS A 198 8.53 -32.39 -4.94
CA LYS A 198 9.85 -33.02 -5.05
C LYS A 198 10.02 -34.16 -4.04
N ASN A 199 9.49 -33.97 -2.82
CA ASN A 199 9.60 -34.96 -1.75
C ASN A 199 8.62 -36.13 -1.89
N THR A 200 7.60 -36.03 -2.77
CA THR A 200 6.58 -37.09 -2.98
C THR A 200 6.95 -38.02 -4.16
N VAL A 201 7.99 -37.68 -4.92
CA VAL A 201 8.41 -38.49 -6.10
C VAL A 201 9.52 -39.49 -5.73
N PHE A 202 9.87 -39.63 -4.46
CA PHE A 202 10.76 -40.63 -3.89
C PHE A 202 9.97 -41.57 -2.97
#